data_056bddc293656f34114b51a71010e772
#
_entry.id   056bddc293656f34114b51a71010e772
#
_cell.length_a   1.000
_cell.length_b   1.000
_cell.length_c   1.000
_cell.angle_alpha   90.00
_cell.angle_beta   90.00
_cell.angle_gamma   90.00
#
_symmetry.space_group_name_H-M   'P 1'
#
loop_
_entity.id
_entity.type
_entity.pdbx_description
1 polymer ?
#
loop_
_entity_poly.entity_id
_entity_poly.type
_entity_poly.pdbx_seq_one_letter_code
_entity_poly.pdbx_strand_id
1 'polypeptide(L)'
;MSGLRVLMISDVYFPRINGVSTSTATFRGELQARGHRVTLVAPAYGSDYTDDGDVVRVTGRPVPTDPEDRLMYRRRLRAALDGLSDQPFDIVHIQTPFIAHYAGTGFARRRGLPFVGTYDAFV
;
A
#
# COMPACT_ATOMS: atom_id res chain seq x y z
N MET A 1 -8.07 13.34 21.08
CA MET A 1 -6.81 13.49 20.32
C MET A 1 -6.92 12.77 19.01
N SER A 2 -6.60 13.44 17.95
CA SER A 2 -6.65 12.82 16.63
C SER A 2 -5.40 11.96 16.41
N GLY A 3 -5.60 10.83 15.75
CA GLY A 3 -4.50 9.98 15.35
C GLY A 3 -3.80 10.48 14.10
N LEU A 4 -2.80 9.73 13.67
CA LEU A 4 -2.09 10.00 12.43
C LEU A 4 -2.93 9.52 11.23
N ARG A 5 -2.66 10.13 10.10
CA ARG A 5 -3.21 9.70 8.81
C ARG A 5 -2.08 9.04 8.03
N VAL A 6 -2.17 7.73 7.89
CA VAL A 6 -1.13 6.90 7.31
C VAL A 6 -1.50 6.47 5.90
N LEU A 7 -0.61 6.69 4.95
CA LEU A 7 -0.72 6.10 3.62
C LEU A 7 0.15 4.85 3.59
N MET A 8 -0.49 3.68 3.50
CA MET A 8 0.19 2.39 3.47
C MET A 8 0.17 1.86 2.04
N ILE A 9 1.31 1.41 1.54
CA ILE A 9 1.43 0.91 0.17
C ILE A 9 2.08 -0.46 0.20
N SER A 10 1.47 -1.44 -0.47
CA SER A 10 2.01 -2.80 -0.56
C SER A 10 1.90 -3.33 -1.99
N ASP A 11 2.93 -4.07 -2.42
CA ASP A 11 2.89 -4.80 -3.70
C ASP A 11 2.05 -6.07 -3.63
N VAL A 12 1.67 -6.51 -2.42
CA VAL A 12 0.92 -7.74 -2.18
C VAL A 12 -0.13 -7.51 -1.12
N TYR A 13 -1.34 -8.02 -1.32
CA TYR A 13 -2.37 -7.97 -0.30
C TYR A 13 -3.41 -9.07 -0.56
N PHE A 14 -4.38 -9.21 0.34
CA PHE A 14 -5.48 -10.14 0.11
C PHE A 14 -6.22 -9.79 -1.19
N PRO A 15 -6.75 -10.72 -1.93
CA PRO A 15 -6.97 -12.13 -1.58
C PRO A 15 -5.75 -13.04 -1.70
N ARG A 16 -4.60 -12.53 -2.16
CA ARG A 16 -3.37 -13.32 -2.15
C ARG A 16 -2.92 -13.54 -0.71
N ILE A 17 -3.01 -14.77 -0.23
CA ILE A 17 -2.69 -15.11 1.16
C ILE A 17 -1.22 -15.51 1.26
N ASN A 18 -0.44 -14.70 1.97
CA ASN A 18 0.96 -14.99 2.29
C ASN A 18 1.36 -14.15 3.51
N GLY A 19 2.62 -14.27 3.93
CA GLY A 19 3.12 -13.56 5.10
C GLY A 19 3.02 -12.04 4.97
N VAL A 20 3.25 -11.50 3.77
CA VAL A 20 3.16 -10.05 3.54
C VAL A 20 1.72 -9.56 3.68
N SER A 21 0.77 -10.27 3.07
CA SER A 21 -0.64 -9.90 3.17
C SER A 21 -1.12 -9.91 4.61
N THR A 22 -0.77 -10.96 5.35
CA THR A 22 -1.14 -11.10 6.76
C THR A 22 -0.50 -9.99 7.59
N SER A 23 0.79 -9.73 7.39
CA SER A 23 1.53 -8.71 8.11
C SER A 23 0.95 -7.31 7.83
N THR A 24 0.64 -7.02 6.58
CA THR A 24 0.05 -5.74 6.18
C THR A 24 -1.30 -5.53 6.87
N ALA A 25 -2.15 -6.56 6.86
CA ALA A 25 -3.46 -6.48 7.52
C ALA A 25 -3.31 -6.29 9.03
N THR A 26 -2.36 -6.98 9.64
CA THR A 26 -2.10 -6.87 11.08
C THR A 26 -1.64 -5.46 11.45
N PHE A 27 -0.67 -4.90 10.73
CA PHE A 27 -0.20 -3.54 10.97
C PHE A 27 -1.33 -2.53 10.81
N ARG A 28 -2.09 -2.66 9.74
CA ARG A 28 -3.19 -1.75 9.49
C ARG A 28 -4.23 -1.82 10.59
N GLY A 29 -4.62 -3.03 10.99
CA GLY A 29 -5.59 -3.23 12.05
C GLY A 29 -5.13 -2.66 13.39
N GLU A 30 -3.86 -2.87 13.74
CA GLU A 30 -3.27 -2.33 14.97
C GLU A 30 -3.27 -0.80 14.97
N LEU A 31 -2.89 -0.19 13.86
CA LEU A 31 -2.90 1.26 13.75
C LEU A 31 -4.33 1.81 13.88
N GLN A 32 -5.28 1.17 13.22
CA GLN A 32 -6.69 1.58 13.30
C GLN A 32 -7.23 1.43 14.72
N ALA A 33 -6.87 0.34 15.39
CA ALA A 33 -7.30 0.12 16.79
C ALA A 33 -6.76 1.19 17.74
N ARG A 34 -5.65 1.83 17.38
CA ARG A 34 -5.04 2.91 18.17
C ARG A 34 -5.50 4.29 17.75
N GLY A 35 -6.51 4.37 16.89
CA GLY A 35 -7.11 5.64 16.50
C GLY A 35 -6.47 6.31 15.29
N HIS A 36 -5.59 5.62 14.57
CA HIS A 36 -5.02 6.15 13.33
C HIS A 36 -5.92 5.80 12.16
N ARG A 37 -5.92 6.64 11.15
CA ARG A 37 -6.60 6.34 9.90
C ARG A 37 -5.58 5.84 8.89
N VAL A 38 -5.85 4.68 8.29
CA VAL A 38 -4.91 4.05 7.34
C VAL A 38 -5.60 3.87 6.00
N THR A 39 -5.07 4.55 4.99
CA THR A 39 -5.45 4.31 3.59
C THR A 39 -4.45 3.34 3.02
N LEU A 40 -4.92 2.21 2.49
CA LEU A 40 -4.07 1.17 1.92
C LEU A 40 -4.19 1.18 0.41
N VAL A 41 -3.04 1.25 -0.27
CA VAL A 41 -2.96 1.10 -1.72
C VAL A 41 -2.32 -0.26 -2.01
N ALA A 42 -3.01 -1.09 -2.78
CA ALA A 42 -2.63 -2.48 -3.01
C ALA A 42 -3.05 -2.93 -4.41
N PRO A 43 -2.50 -4.05 -4.91
CA PRO A 43 -2.86 -4.53 -6.25
C PRO A 43 -4.31 -5.00 -6.35
N ALA A 44 -4.89 -4.83 -7.53
CA ALA A 44 -6.17 -5.42 -7.87
C ALA A 44 -5.94 -6.81 -8.47
N TYR A 45 -6.64 -7.80 -7.94
CA TYR A 45 -6.45 -9.20 -8.35
C TYR A 45 -7.54 -9.72 -9.28
N GLY A 46 -8.56 -8.91 -9.53
CA GLY A 46 -9.62 -9.28 -10.45
C GLY A 46 -10.56 -10.38 -9.97
N SER A 47 -10.54 -10.70 -8.69
CA SER A 47 -11.39 -11.73 -8.12
C SER A 47 -12.32 -11.15 -7.06
N ASP A 48 -13.17 -12.01 -6.49
CA ASP A 48 -14.12 -11.58 -5.49
C ASP A 48 -13.43 -11.24 -4.18
N TYR A 49 -13.47 -9.98 -3.83
CA TYR A 49 -13.01 -9.51 -2.54
C TYR A 49 -13.82 -8.28 -2.14
N THR A 50 -13.90 -8.06 -0.84
CA THR A 50 -14.60 -6.90 -0.29
C THR A 50 -13.62 -6.07 0.51
N ASP A 51 -13.51 -4.81 0.16
CA ASP A 51 -12.64 -3.86 0.85
C ASP A 51 -13.47 -2.82 1.59
N ASP A 52 -12.90 -2.25 2.65
CA ASP A 52 -13.49 -1.06 3.23
C ASP A 52 -13.17 0.17 2.37
N GLY A 53 -13.76 1.31 2.70
CA GLY A 53 -13.65 2.53 1.90
C GLY A 53 -12.25 3.14 1.84
N ASP A 54 -11.32 2.68 2.67
CA ASP A 54 -9.96 3.20 2.72
C ASP A 54 -8.96 2.27 2.04
N VAL A 55 -9.40 1.34 1.21
CA VAL A 55 -8.53 0.51 0.38
C VAL A 55 -8.66 0.92 -1.08
N VAL A 56 -7.53 1.24 -1.71
CA VAL A 56 -7.46 1.63 -3.12
C VAL A 56 -6.73 0.52 -3.87
N ARG A 57 -7.39 -0.08 -4.84
CA ARG A 57 -6.82 -1.16 -5.65
C ARG A 57 -6.24 -0.61 -6.94
N VAL A 58 -5.05 -1.09 -7.30
CA VAL A 58 -4.32 -0.64 -8.49
C VAL A 58 -4.17 -1.80 -9.46
N THR A 59 -4.55 -1.58 -10.70
CA THR A 59 -4.45 -2.59 -11.75
C THR A 59 -3.00 -2.97 -12.01
N GLY A 60 -2.77 -4.25 -12.21
CA GLY A 60 -1.47 -4.80 -12.53
C GLY A 60 -1.59 -5.99 -13.47
N ARG A 61 -0.45 -6.59 -13.79
CA ARG A 61 -0.39 -7.78 -14.63
C ARG A 61 0.00 -8.99 -13.80
N PRO A 62 -0.37 -10.22 -14.22
CA PRO A 62 0.11 -11.43 -13.54
C PRO A 62 1.63 -11.53 -13.59
N VAL A 63 2.21 -12.04 -12.53
CA VAL A 63 3.65 -12.31 -12.49
C VAL A 63 3.90 -13.61 -13.25
N PRO A 64 4.86 -13.65 -14.20
CA PRO A 64 5.06 -14.85 -15.03
C PRO A 64 5.39 -16.11 -14.24
N THR A 65 6.14 -15.99 -13.15
CA THR A 65 6.55 -17.12 -12.33
C THR A 65 5.51 -17.47 -11.25
N ASP A 66 4.55 -16.60 -11.01
CA ASP A 66 3.48 -16.82 -10.04
C ASP A 66 2.23 -16.09 -10.51
N PRO A 67 1.37 -16.76 -11.32
CA PRO A 67 0.20 -16.09 -11.90
C PRO A 67 -0.83 -15.60 -10.88
N GLU A 68 -0.75 -16.05 -9.64
CA GLU A 68 -1.65 -15.57 -8.59
C GLU A 68 -1.28 -14.20 -8.07
N ASP A 69 -0.03 -13.80 -8.25
CA ASP A 69 0.42 -12.47 -7.87
C ASP A 69 0.18 -11.47 -8.98
N ARG A 70 0.17 -10.21 -8.60
CA ARG A 70 0.03 -9.10 -9.53
C ARG A 70 1.16 -8.12 -9.33
N LEU A 71 1.69 -7.63 -10.44
CA LEU A 71 2.67 -6.56 -10.45
C LEU A 71 1.94 -5.29 -10.89
N MET A 72 1.76 -4.35 -9.98
CA MET A 72 1.07 -3.11 -10.29
C MET A 72 1.75 -2.36 -11.43
N TYR A 73 0.96 -1.78 -12.34
CA TYR A 73 1.52 -0.89 -13.35
C TYR A 73 1.96 0.40 -12.68
N ARG A 74 3.20 0.80 -12.90
CA ARG A 74 3.76 2.02 -12.30
C ARG A 74 2.91 3.24 -12.57
N ARG A 75 2.44 3.39 -13.80
CA ARG A 75 1.61 4.52 -14.18
C ARG A 75 0.29 4.55 -13.44
N ARG A 76 -0.30 3.36 -13.24
CA ARG A 76 -1.56 3.23 -12.51
C ARG A 76 -1.37 3.51 -11.03
N LEU A 77 -0.29 3.01 -10.45
CA LEU A 77 0.03 3.30 -9.05
C LEU A 77 0.27 4.79 -8.85
N ARG A 78 1.06 5.40 -9.73
CA ARG A 78 1.30 6.83 -9.64
C ARG A 78 0.01 7.64 -9.77
N ALA A 79 -0.86 7.26 -10.70
CA ALA A 79 -2.15 7.94 -10.86
C ALA A 79 -3.01 7.80 -9.61
N ALA A 80 -3.03 6.61 -8.99
CA ALA A 80 -3.76 6.39 -7.75
C ALA A 80 -3.24 7.28 -6.62
N LEU A 81 -1.91 7.38 -6.49
CA LEU A 81 -1.30 8.24 -5.47
C LEU A 81 -1.57 9.72 -5.75
N ASP A 82 -1.50 10.15 -7.01
CA ASP A 82 -1.83 11.52 -7.37
C ASP A 82 -3.29 11.84 -7.05
N GLY A 83 -4.18 10.87 -7.20
CA GLY A 83 -5.58 11.01 -6.82
C GLY A 83 -5.80 11.17 -5.31
N LEU A 84 -4.82 10.78 -4.51
CA LEU A 84 -4.85 10.95 -3.06
C LEU A 84 -4.09 12.19 -2.59
N SER A 85 -3.57 12.98 -3.51
CA SER A 85 -2.69 14.11 -3.16
C SER A 85 -3.40 15.21 -2.37
N ASP A 86 -4.73 15.29 -2.43
CA ASP A 86 -5.50 16.27 -1.67
C ASP A 86 -5.70 15.85 -0.22
N GLN A 87 -5.42 14.61 0.13
CA GLN A 87 -5.63 14.12 1.48
C GLN A 87 -4.43 14.44 2.37
N PRO A 88 -4.68 14.82 3.62
CA PRO A 88 -3.61 15.25 4.53
C PRO A 88 -2.95 14.06 5.23
N PHE A 89 -2.07 13.36 4.53
CA PHE A 89 -1.29 12.28 5.15
C PHE A 89 -0.16 12.83 6.00
N ASP A 90 0.15 12.12 7.08
CA ASP A 90 1.24 12.46 7.98
C ASP A 90 2.49 11.63 7.72
N ILE A 91 2.32 10.42 7.20
CA ILE A 91 3.43 9.49 6.98
C ILE A 91 3.06 8.49 5.90
N VAL A 92 4.06 8.03 5.16
CA VAL A 92 3.93 6.95 4.18
C VAL A 92 4.59 5.70 4.74
N HIS A 93 3.85 4.59 4.78
CA HIS A 93 4.33 3.30 5.28
C HIS A 93 4.36 2.32 4.13
N ILE A 94 5.57 1.90 3.75
CA ILE A 94 5.80 1.02 2.60
C ILE A 94 6.05 -0.40 3.11
N GLN A 95 5.24 -1.35 2.64
CA GLN A 95 5.28 -2.73 3.13
C GLN A 95 6.25 -3.62 2.35
N THR A 96 6.58 -3.25 1.11
CA THR A 96 7.35 -4.11 0.22
C THR A 96 8.36 -3.28 -0.59
N PRO A 97 9.53 -3.89 -0.95
CA PRO A 97 10.64 -3.15 -1.58
C PRO A 97 10.57 -3.09 -3.10
N PHE A 98 9.40 -3.26 -3.69
CA PHE A 98 9.26 -3.32 -5.14
C PHE A 98 8.69 -2.02 -5.70
N ILE A 99 7.64 -2.11 -6.51
CA ILE A 99 7.03 -0.92 -7.11
C ILE A 99 6.49 0.03 -6.06
N ALA A 100 5.92 -0.53 -4.97
CA ALA A 100 5.44 0.26 -3.84
C ALA A 100 6.54 1.15 -3.25
N HIS A 101 7.77 0.64 -3.16
CA HIS A 101 8.89 1.41 -2.62
C HIS A 101 9.17 2.65 -3.46
N TYR A 102 9.34 2.47 -4.76
CA TYR A 102 9.73 3.59 -5.63
C TYR A 102 8.62 4.63 -5.75
N ALA A 103 7.40 4.19 -5.94
CA ALA A 103 6.26 5.11 -6.04
C ALA A 103 5.98 5.80 -4.70
N GLY A 104 6.07 5.05 -3.61
CA GLY A 104 5.80 5.57 -2.27
C GLY A 104 6.82 6.60 -1.81
N THR A 105 8.11 6.32 -2.03
CA THR A 105 9.16 7.28 -1.68
C THR A 105 9.06 8.54 -2.53
N GLY A 106 8.74 8.39 -3.82
CA GLY A 106 8.53 9.54 -4.70
C GLY A 106 7.39 10.41 -4.23
N PHE A 107 6.26 9.80 -3.87
CA PHE A 107 5.11 10.51 -3.33
C PHE A 107 5.48 11.26 -2.04
N ALA A 108 6.15 10.57 -1.12
CA ALA A 108 6.56 11.17 0.15
C ALA A 108 7.47 12.39 -0.07
N ARG A 109 8.44 12.27 -0.97
CA ARG A 109 9.35 13.37 -1.27
C ARG A 109 8.61 14.57 -1.85
N ARG A 110 7.72 14.34 -2.80
CA ARG A 110 6.95 15.43 -3.41
C ARG A 110 6.06 16.15 -2.40
N ARG A 111 5.60 15.43 -1.39
CA ARG A 111 4.71 15.96 -0.36
C ARG A 111 5.45 16.43 0.89
N GLY A 112 6.76 16.21 0.96
CA GLY A 112 7.53 16.54 2.16
C GLY A 112 7.16 15.69 3.37
N LEU A 113 6.78 14.41 3.14
CA LEU A 113 6.36 13.51 4.20
C LEU A 113 7.46 12.53 4.57
N PRO A 114 7.54 12.13 5.84
CA PRO A 114 8.41 11.03 6.23
C PRO A 114 7.87 9.71 5.70
N PHE A 115 8.75 8.75 5.48
CA PHE A 115 8.33 7.41 5.10
C PHE A 115 9.13 6.35 5.86
N VAL A 116 8.50 5.20 6.08
CA VAL A 116 9.14 4.04 6.70
C VAL A 116 8.86 2.81 5.85
N GLY A 117 9.79 1.87 5.86
CA GLY A 117 9.63 0.58 5.21
C GLY A 117 9.74 -0.53 6.26
N THR A 118 8.93 -1.58 6.10
CA THR A 118 8.96 -2.72 7.02
C THR A 118 9.57 -3.97 6.40
N TYR A 119 10.18 -3.85 5.24
CA TYR A 119 10.86 -4.95 4.56
C TYR A 119 12.31 -5.06 5.03
N ASP A 120 12.86 -6.27 4.89
CA ASP A 120 14.20 -6.55 5.35
C ASP A 120 15.28 -5.85 4.52
N ALA A 121 16.41 -5.63 5.18
CA ALA A 121 17.53 -4.93 4.58
C ALA A 121 18.33 -5.76 3.57
N PHE A 122 17.99 -7.02 3.37
CA PHE A 122 18.65 -7.83 2.35
C PHE A 122 18.38 -7.30 0.94
N VAL A 123 17.36 -6.56 0.84
CA VAL A 123 16.99 -5.96 -0.43
C VAL A 123 17.87 -4.77 -0.74
#